data_36113466e179c14a731a56564c1b92bb
#
_entry.id   36113466e179c14a731a56564c1b92bb
#
_cell.length_a   1.000
_cell.length_b   1.000
_cell.length_c   1.000
_cell.angle_alpha   90.00
_cell.angle_beta   90.00
_cell.angle_gamma   90.00
#
_symmetry.space_group_name_H-M   'P 1'
#
loop_
_entity.id
_entity.type
_entity.pdbx_description
1 polymer ?
#
loop_
_entity_poly.entity_id
_entity_poly.type
_entity_poly.pdbx_seq_one_letter_code
_entity_poly.pdbx_strand_id
1 'polypeptide(L)'
;MNKLRKFNSKYMFLILVFIICFLGFFVYLKGDMYKCKILSEDEFATLKTWTVEKDNSKVILPCGFKYTGEPIVLTKKIDKVNAFDDSQYLMVMSRYFDYTVYVDDTKVFDLTTPQNGFSKTMGTQLRLVRIGKDLNGKTIKLEIRPLLGDHIQYSVVPMMIGTRSDIVWHILKTEQSEVITAVLIIIFGFVLLLLAMIIRCSEYEDDESGKMFYLGMISVICGIYLACQFKVSHIIAPNGYLPYYFEFTSLMLISVAVSLFIRTNVEGAIKKLYTSMSCIFVLNVLVQTFLNFVLKIDYKMMLFVTHILIGLFGILTLSTMIILRKKKSIQYMLISIMFPIIGSVIDIVRLYRLSDDKTIHFFSMGLYIFVLMQVTRTIRQYLTKSRSHLKAEVYEHLAFTDGLTELNNRLSFENDIN
;
A
#
# COMPACT_ATOMS: atom_id res chain seq x y z
N MET A 1 -0.37 -43.12 -10.30
CA MET A 1 0.90 -42.46 -10.66
C MET A 1 0.73 -41.25 -11.58
N ASN A 2 -0.12 -41.27 -12.59
CA ASN A 2 -0.32 -40.12 -13.51
C ASN A 2 -0.99 -38.87 -12.89
N LYS A 3 -1.92 -39.01 -11.90
CA LYS A 3 -2.54 -37.88 -11.20
C LYS A 3 -1.53 -37.12 -10.31
N LEU A 4 -0.62 -37.81 -9.65
CA LEU A 4 0.47 -37.21 -8.85
C LEU A 4 1.46 -36.41 -9.72
N ARG A 5 1.74 -36.85 -10.95
CA ARG A 5 2.60 -36.13 -11.88
C ARG A 5 1.93 -34.86 -12.44
N LYS A 6 0.62 -34.91 -12.71
CA LYS A 6 -0.16 -33.74 -13.17
C LYS A 6 -0.30 -32.66 -12.08
N PHE A 7 -0.45 -33.09 -10.82
CA PHE A 7 -0.57 -32.20 -9.67
C PHE A 7 0.74 -31.42 -9.42
N ASN A 8 1.89 -32.11 -9.48
CA ASN A 8 3.20 -31.47 -9.29
C ASN A 8 3.55 -30.42 -10.38
N SER A 9 3.10 -30.60 -11.62
CA SER A 9 3.47 -29.69 -12.72
C SER A 9 2.78 -28.32 -12.64
N LYS A 10 1.51 -28.25 -12.20
CA LYS A 10 0.76 -26.99 -12.07
C LYS A 10 1.32 -26.10 -10.95
N TYR A 11 1.68 -26.69 -9.82
CA TYR A 11 2.26 -25.95 -8.69
C TYR A 11 3.72 -25.62 -8.89
N MET A 12 4.46 -26.48 -9.61
CA MET A 12 5.83 -26.22 -9.99
C MET A 12 5.92 -24.99 -10.91
N PHE A 13 4.96 -24.80 -11.81
CA PHE A 13 4.87 -23.61 -12.64
C PHE A 13 4.60 -22.33 -11.83
N LEU A 14 3.69 -22.38 -10.86
CA LEU A 14 3.40 -21.24 -9.97
C LEU A 14 4.58 -20.88 -9.05
N ILE A 15 5.23 -21.89 -8.49
CA ILE A 15 6.47 -21.71 -7.71
C ILE A 15 7.58 -21.15 -8.60
N LEU A 16 7.69 -21.63 -9.85
CA LEU A 16 8.68 -21.14 -10.82
C LEU A 16 8.42 -19.66 -11.17
N VAL A 17 7.15 -19.29 -11.42
CA VAL A 17 6.77 -17.88 -11.68
C VAL A 17 7.10 -17.02 -10.45
N PHE A 18 6.79 -17.49 -9.24
CA PHE A 18 7.14 -16.78 -8.00
C PHE A 18 8.67 -16.62 -7.86
N ILE A 19 9.43 -17.68 -8.11
CA ILE A 19 10.91 -17.64 -8.06
C ILE A 19 11.45 -16.69 -9.13
N ILE A 20 10.91 -16.70 -10.34
CA ILE A 20 11.32 -15.80 -11.42
C ILE A 20 11.00 -14.34 -11.05
N CYS A 21 9.81 -14.05 -10.55
CA CYS A 21 9.46 -12.71 -10.07
C CYS A 21 10.34 -12.27 -8.90
N PHE A 22 10.61 -13.16 -7.95
CA PHE A 22 11.48 -12.89 -6.80
C PHE A 22 12.95 -12.71 -7.21
N LEU A 23 13.46 -13.53 -8.10
CA LEU A 23 14.81 -13.40 -8.64
C LEU A 23 14.92 -12.14 -9.51
N GLY A 24 13.90 -11.84 -10.33
CA GLY A 24 13.84 -10.61 -11.11
C GLY A 24 13.86 -9.36 -10.20
N PHE A 25 13.11 -9.39 -9.11
CA PHE A 25 13.14 -8.35 -8.08
C PHE A 25 14.52 -8.25 -7.38
N PHE A 26 15.15 -9.38 -7.09
CA PHE A 26 16.48 -9.42 -6.46
C PHE A 26 17.59 -8.94 -7.39
N VAL A 27 17.52 -9.30 -8.67
CA VAL A 27 18.40 -8.80 -9.73
C VAL A 27 18.20 -7.29 -9.91
N TYR A 28 16.96 -6.82 -9.87
CA TYR A 28 16.62 -5.41 -9.92
C TYR A 28 17.19 -4.63 -8.71
N LEU A 29 17.10 -5.18 -7.49
CA LEU A 29 17.67 -4.56 -6.28
C LEU A 29 19.20 -4.54 -6.27
N LYS A 30 19.86 -5.55 -6.85
CA LYS A 30 21.33 -5.65 -6.94
C LYS A 30 21.92 -5.12 -8.25
N GLY A 31 21.09 -4.99 -9.29
CA GLY A 31 21.53 -4.41 -10.54
C GLY A 31 21.85 -2.95 -10.30
N ASP A 32 23.15 -2.60 -10.25
CA ASP A 32 23.57 -1.26 -10.62
C ASP A 32 22.95 -1.01 -11.98
N MET A 33 21.81 -0.33 -11.97
CA MET A 33 21.18 0.05 -13.24
C MET A 33 22.25 0.77 -14.03
N TYR A 34 22.68 0.16 -15.09
CA TYR A 34 23.50 0.79 -16.10
C TYR A 34 22.91 2.18 -16.28
N LYS A 35 23.68 3.21 -15.91
CA LYS A 35 23.33 4.60 -16.18
C LYS A 35 23.17 4.68 -17.69
N CYS A 36 21.97 4.44 -18.15
CA CYS A 36 21.63 4.65 -19.54
C CYS A 36 21.72 6.16 -19.75
N LYS A 37 22.87 6.64 -20.17
CA LYS A 37 23.16 8.04 -20.58
C LYS A 37 22.39 8.40 -21.86
N ILE A 38 21.16 7.91 -22.03
CA ILE A 38 20.35 8.22 -23.22
C ILE A 38 19.62 9.56 -23.07
N LEU A 39 19.53 10.09 -21.84
CA LEU A 39 18.96 11.42 -21.60
C LEU A 39 20.00 12.24 -20.83
N SER A 40 20.22 13.44 -21.32
CA SER A 40 21.07 14.49 -20.75
C SER A 40 20.96 14.61 -19.23
N GLU A 41 22.04 15.07 -18.61
CA GLU A 41 22.12 15.41 -17.19
C GLU A 41 20.82 16.06 -16.71
N ASP A 42 20.26 15.57 -15.56
CA ASP A 42 19.00 16.04 -15.00
C ASP A 42 18.98 17.57 -14.94
N GLU A 43 18.37 18.22 -15.92
CA GLU A 43 18.29 19.67 -16.04
C GLU A 43 17.12 20.24 -15.24
N PHE A 44 17.11 19.97 -13.93
CA PHE A 44 16.15 20.59 -13.01
C PHE A 44 16.85 21.18 -11.79
N ALA A 45 16.26 22.23 -11.22
CA ALA A 45 16.72 22.83 -9.99
C ALA A 45 15.74 22.58 -8.84
N THR A 46 16.24 22.14 -7.68
CA THR A 46 15.42 21.99 -6.47
C THR A 46 15.44 23.28 -5.66
N LEU A 47 14.28 23.87 -5.45
CA LEU A 47 14.09 25.09 -4.67
C LEU A 47 13.84 24.74 -3.20
N LYS A 48 14.88 24.76 -2.39
CA LYS A 48 14.79 24.47 -0.94
C LYS A 48 14.58 25.70 -0.08
N THR A 49 15.19 26.84 -0.43
CA THR A 49 15.15 28.05 0.39
C THR A 49 14.12 29.02 -0.14
N TRP A 50 13.20 29.46 0.71
CA TRP A 50 12.14 30.42 0.41
C TRP A 50 12.11 31.50 1.47
N THR A 51 11.48 32.63 1.18
CA THR A 51 11.24 33.73 2.11
C THR A 51 9.76 33.82 2.40
N VAL A 52 9.38 33.89 3.67
CA VAL A 52 7.98 34.14 4.09
C VAL A 52 7.74 35.65 3.94
N GLU A 53 6.72 36.05 3.16
CA GLU A 53 6.47 37.45 2.87
C GLU A 53 6.10 38.28 4.11
N LYS A 54 5.43 37.68 5.09
CA LYS A 54 4.90 38.36 6.28
C LYS A 54 6.00 38.94 7.19
N ASP A 55 7.10 38.21 7.37
CA ASP A 55 8.16 38.56 8.32
C ASP A 55 9.57 38.57 7.73
N ASN A 56 9.66 38.37 6.42
CA ASN A 56 10.91 38.24 5.68
C ASN A 56 11.85 37.14 6.17
N SER A 57 11.32 36.20 6.95
CA SER A 57 12.09 35.05 7.45
C SER A 57 12.43 34.09 6.31
N LYS A 58 13.67 33.57 6.33
CA LYS A 58 14.09 32.50 5.41
C LYS A 58 13.72 31.15 5.97
N VAL A 59 13.01 30.34 5.19
CA VAL A 59 12.63 28.96 5.51
C VAL A 59 13.29 27.99 4.57
N ILE A 60 13.68 26.82 5.08
CA ILE A 60 14.27 25.74 4.29
C ILE A 60 13.23 24.61 4.21
N LEU A 61 12.81 24.26 3.01
CA LEU A 61 11.90 23.16 2.75
C LEU A 61 12.64 21.80 2.83
N PRO A 62 12.02 20.74 3.39
CA PRO A 62 10.63 20.70 3.86
C PRO A 62 10.46 21.41 5.20
N CYS A 63 9.34 22.11 5.37
CA CYS A 63 8.99 22.72 6.64
C CYS A 63 7.49 22.63 6.93
N GLY A 64 7.13 22.69 8.20
CA GLY A 64 5.75 22.67 8.65
C GLY A 64 5.29 24.07 9.08
N PHE A 65 4.11 24.47 8.60
CA PHE A 65 3.45 25.71 8.97
C PHE A 65 2.20 25.43 9.79
N LYS A 66 1.96 26.26 10.81
CA LYS A 66 0.65 26.31 11.52
C LYS A 66 -0.21 27.39 10.83
N TYR A 67 -1.49 27.08 10.69
CA TYR A 67 -2.45 28.05 10.18
C TYR A 67 -2.78 29.10 11.25
N THR A 68 -2.69 30.36 10.87
CA THR A 68 -2.92 31.53 11.77
C THR A 68 -4.12 32.39 11.33
N GLY A 69 -4.98 31.85 10.47
CA GLY A 69 -6.16 32.57 9.94
C GLY A 69 -5.90 33.28 8.60
N GLU A 70 -4.65 33.47 8.20
CA GLU A 70 -4.26 34.15 6.95
C GLU A 70 -3.54 33.18 6.00
N PRO A 71 -3.60 33.42 4.67
CA PRO A 71 -2.79 32.68 3.71
C PRO A 71 -1.29 32.81 4.01
N ILE A 72 -0.54 31.73 3.79
CA ILE A 72 0.91 31.73 3.93
C ILE A 72 1.50 32.03 2.56
N VAL A 73 2.30 33.07 2.48
CA VAL A 73 2.92 33.52 1.22
C VAL A 73 4.42 33.26 1.26
N LEU A 74 4.87 32.42 0.33
CA LEU A 74 6.29 32.11 0.12
C LEU A 74 6.77 32.76 -1.16
N THR A 75 7.91 33.45 -1.11
CA THR A 75 8.53 34.10 -2.26
C THR A 75 9.94 33.57 -2.52
N LYS A 76 10.31 33.46 -3.78
CA LYS A 76 11.62 33.00 -4.21
C LYS A 76 12.05 33.77 -5.48
N LYS A 77 13.11 34.52 -5.39
CA LYS A 77 13.76 35.10 -6.56
C LYS A 77 14.65 34.06 -7.25
N ILE A 78 14.53 33.97 -8.55
CA ILE A 78 15.31 33.04 -9.37
C ILE A 78 16.53 33.78 -9.90
N ASP A 79 17.70 33.46 -9.39
CA ASP A 79 18.94 34.19 -9.74
C ASP A 79 19.64 33.61 -10.98
N LYS A 80 19.62 32.31 -11.16
CA LYS A 80 20.14 31.59 -12.35
C LYS A 80 19.41 30.29 -12.55
N VAL A 81 18.69 30.19 -13.63
CA VAL A 81 18.25 28.90 -14.20
C VAL A 81 18.91 28.85 -15.57
N ASN A 82 19.49 27.72 -15.94
CA ASN A 82 19.99 27.53 -17.29
C ASN A 82 18.90 27.95 -18.27
N ALA A 83 19.24 28.78 -19.26
CA ALA A 83 18.28 29.19 -20.27
C ALA A 83 17.91 27.97 -21.10
N PHE A 84 16.70 27.41 -20.85
CA PHE A 84 16.18 26.34 -21.63
C PHE A 84 15.36 26.91 -22.78
N ASP A 85 15.50 26.33 -23.96
CA ASP A 85 14.67 26.67 -25.11
C ASP A 85 13.19 26.36 -24.90
N ASP A 86 12.89 25.45 -23.96
CA ASP A 86 11.54 25.01 -23.64
C ASP A 86 10.90 25.73 -22.43
N SER A 87 9.57 25.63 -22.36
CA SER A 87 8.82 26.17 -21.22
C SER A 87 9.19 25.46 -19.93
N GLN A 88 9.46 26.23 -18.88
CA GLN A 88 9.75 25.76 -17.54
C GLN A 88 8.46 25.46 -16.77
N TYR A 89 8.53 24.42 -15.95
CA TYR A 89 7.46 23.99 -15.04
C TYR A 89 7.95 24.03 -13.60
N LEU A 90 7.07 24.47 -12.70
CA LEU A 90 7.25 24.36 -11.27
C LEU A 90 6.45 23.15 -10.77
N MET A 91 7.12 22.17 -10.15
CA MET A 91 6.48 21.09 -9.46
C MET A 91 6.07 21.57 -8.07
N VAL A 92 4.77 21.60 -7.81
CA VAL A 92 4.19 21.89 -6.49
C VAL A 92 3.44 20.69 -5.99
N MET A 93 3.74 20.27 -4.76
CA MET A 93 3.01 19.23 -4.07
C MET A 93 2.27 19.84 -2.88
N SER A 94 0.95 19.93 -2.96
CA SER A 94 0.11 20.39 -1.85
C SER A 94 -0.33 19.20 -0.99
N ARG A 95 -0.45 19.44 0.32
CA ARG A 95 -0.98 18.48 1.30
C ARG A 95 -2.04 19.18 2.15
N TYR A 96 -3.32 18.97 1.81
CA TYR A 96 -4.49 19.53 2.50
C TYR A 96 -4.59 21.07 2.42
N PHE A 97 -4.00 21.68 1.40
CA PHE A 97 -4.11 23.11 1.14
C PHE A 97 -4.28 23.39 -0.35
N ASP A 98 -5.01 24.44 -0.66
CA ASP A 98 -5.07 25.05 -1.97
C ASP A 98 -3.95 26.07 -2.13
N TYR A 99 -3.58 26.39 -3.36
CA TYR A 99 -2.51 27.37 -3.60
C TYR A 99 -2.66 28.08 -4.92
N THR A 100 -2.13 29.30 -4.96
CA THR A 100 -1.97 30.10 -6.19
C THR A 100 -0.50 30.37 -6.45
N VAL A 101 -0.09 30.24 -7.71
CA VAL A 101 1.28 30.54 -8.16
C VAL A 101 1.25 31.83 -8.97
N TYR A 102 2.15 32.74 -8.63
CA TYR A 102 2.41 33.98 -9.38
C TYR A 102 3.85 34.00 -9.86
N VAL A 103 4.09 34.65 -11.00
CA VAL A 103 5.40 34.97 -11.53
C VAL A 103 5.41 36.52 -11.78
N ASP A 104 6.24 37.27 -11.08
CA ASP A 104 6.26 38.74 -11.10
C ASP A 104 4.85 39.34 -10.98
N ASP A 105 4.11 38.96 -9.93
CA ASP A 105 2.73 39.37 -9.63
C ASP A 105 1.65 38.94 -10.65
N THR A 106 2.03 38.26 -11.73
CA THR A 106 1.10 37.72 -12.69
C THR A 106 0.66 36.32 -12.21
N LYS A 107 -0.66 36.13 -12.00
CA LYS A 107 -1.22 34.83 -11.64
C LYS A 107 -1.08 33.87 -12.82
N VAL A 108 -0.33 32.77 -12.62
CA VAL A 108 -0.10 31.74 -13.65
C VAL A 108 -0.90 30.46 -13.39
N PHE A 109 -1.24 30.20 -12.13
CA PHE A 109 -2.00 28.99 -11.77
C PHE A 109 -2.75 29.16 -10.46
N ASP A 110 -3.91 28.49 -10.36
CA ASP A 110 -4.72 28.44 -9.15
C ASP A 110 -5.27 27.03 -8.94
N LEU A 111 -4.84 26.40 -7.85
CA LEU A 111 -5.46 25.15 -7.39
C LEU A 111 -6.51 25.53 -6.35
N THR A 112 -7.76 25.31 -6.70
CA THR A 112 -8.89 25.51 -5.78
C THR A 112 -9.70 24.21 -5.72
N THR A 113 -9.89 23.69 -4.52
CA THR A 113 -10.74 22.53 -4.27
C THR A 113 -12.20 22.90 -4.56
N PRO A 114 -12.91 22.18 -5.44
CA PRO A 114 -14.30 22.49 -5.76
C PRO A 114 -15.19 22.43 -4.52
N GLN A 115 -15.99 23.45 -4.28
CA GLN A 115 -16.92 23.52 -3.13
C GLN A 115 -17.94 22.36 -3.16
N ASN A 116 -18.37 21.96 -4.35
CA ASN A 116 -19.28 20.82 -4.56
C ASN A 116 -18.53 19.47 -4.72
N GLY A 117 -17.26 19.42 -4.35
CA GLY A 117 -16.45 18.20 -4.42
C GLY A 117 -16.93 17.10 -3.47
N PHE A 118 -16.41 15.89 -3.67
CA PHE A 118 -16.74 14.73 -2.82
C PHE A 118 -16.25 14.89 -1.38
N SER A 119 -15.19 15.64 -1.14
CA SER A 119 -14.61 15.87 0.19
C SER A 119 -14.24 17.35 0.34
N LYS A 120 -13.96 17.78 1.58
CA LYS A 120 -13.47 19.13 1.91
C LYS A 120 -12.08 19.39 1.31
N THR A 121 -11.26 18.35 1.15
CA THR A 121 -9.95 18.44 0.50
C THR A 121 -9.77 17.35 -0.55
N MET A 122 -8.80 17.53 -1.44
CA MET A 122 -8.34 16.50 -2.36
C MET A 122 -7.11 15.72 -1.79
N GLY A 123 -6.80 15.92 -0.50
CA GLY A 123 -5.64 15.31 0.14
C GLY A 123 -4.31 15.83 -0.41
N THR A 124 -3.44 14.91 -0.79
CA THR A 124 -2.17 15.23 -1.44
C THR A 124 -2.38 15.42 -2.94
N GLN A 125 -1.84 16.52 -3.50
CA GLN A 125 -1.91 16.83 -4.93
C GLN A 125 -0.54 17.21 -5.45
N LEU A 126 -0.14 16.64 -6.58
CA LEU A 126 1.05 17.04 -7.31
C LEU A 126 0.64 17.68 -8.62
N ARG A 127 1.15 18.89 -8.89
CA ARG A 127 0.89 19.63 -10.13
C ARG A 127 2.19 20.16 -10.73
N LEU A 128 2.28 20.07 -12.03
CA LEU A 128 3.33 20.69 -12.83
C LEU A 128 2.77 21.97 -13.41
N VAL A 129 3.11 23.11 -12.79
CA VAL A 129 2.62 24.44 -13.15
C VAL A 129 3.55 25.05 -14.19
N ARG A 130 3.03 25.39 -15.37
CA ARG A 130 3.81 26.09 -16.40
C ARG A 130 4.09 27.52 -15.96
N ILE A 131 5.37 27.90 -15.82
CA ILE A 131 5.79 29.20 -15.31
C ILE A 131 6.51 30.10 -16.36
N GLY A 132 6.68 29.59 -17.58
CA GLY A 132 7.25 30.35 -18.71
C GLY A 132 8.64 29.89 -19.13
N LYS A 133 9.27 30.61 -20.03
CA LYS A 133 10.58 30.26 -20.60
C LYS A 133 11.76 30.99 -19.91
N ASP A 134 11.64 32.28 -19.70
CA ASP A 134 12.69 33.09 -19.09
C ASP A 134 12.32 33.46 -17.64
N LEU A 135 13.03 32.84 -16.70
CA LEU A 135 12.79 33.01 -15.27
C LEU A 135 13.94 33.79 -14.58
N ASN A 136 15.01 34.11 -15.28
CA ASN A 136 16.15 34.80 -14.67
C ASN A 136 15.75 36.17 -14.15
N GLY A 137 16.02 36.42 -12.88
CA GLY A 137 15.67 37.66 -12.19
C GLY A 137 14.20 37.75 -11.76
N LYS A 138 13.33 36.85 -12.20
CA LYS A 138 11.90 36.83 -11.82
C LYS A 138 11.68 36.28 -10.42
N THR A 139 10.57 36.70 -9.81
CA THR A 139 10.15 36.26 -8.49
C THR A 139 8.96 35.31 -8.61
N ILE A 140 9.10 34.10 -8.09
CA ILE A 140 7.98 33.18 -7.91
C ILE A 140 7.38 33.43 -6.55
N LYS A 141 6.05 33.61 -6.52
CA LYS A 141 5.25 33.74 -5.29
C LYS A 141 4.25 32.61 -5.20
N LEU A 142 4.22 31.92 -4.07
CA LEU A 142 3.29 30.84 -3.76
C LEU A 142 2.41 31.27 -2.58
N GLU A 143 1.14 31.47 -2.85
CA GLU A 143 0.12 31.76 -1.84
C GLU A 143 -0.57 30.45 -1.44
N ILE A 144 -0.44 30.04 -0.19
CA ILE A 144 -0.94 28.79 0.38
C ILE A 144 -2.19 29.08 1.21
N ARG A 145 -3.28 28.39 0.90
CA ARG A 145 -4.58 28.51 1.60
C ARG A 145 -4.91 27.18 2.28
N PRO A 146 -4.63 27.05 3.58
CA PRO A 146 -4.95 25.86 4.36
C PRO A 146 -6.45 25.56 4.38
N LEU A 147 -6.85 24.26 4.26
CA LEU A 147 -8.25 23.85 4.17
C LEU A 147 -8.83 23.24 5.45
N LEU A 148 -7.97 22.73 6.36
CA LEU A 148 -8.39 22.00 7.57
C LEU A 148 -8.22 22.80 8.88
N GLY A 149 -7.96 24.11 8.79
CA GLY A 149 -7.80 24.98 9.96
C GLY A 149 -6.49 24.77 10.71
N ASP A 150 -6.47 25.04 12.02
CA ASP A 150 -5.31 25.02 12.91
C ASP A 150 -5.03 23.64 13.55
N HIS A 151 -5.93 22.68 13.33
CA HIS A 151 -5.84 21.34 13.94
C HIS A 151 -4.73 20.46 13.35
N ILE A 152 -4.18 20.85 12.19
CA ILE A 152 -3.09 20.11 11.53
C ILE A 152 -1.92 21.03 11.20
N GLN A 153 -0.73 20.44 11.13
CA GLN A 153 0.45 21.10 10.60
C GLN A 153 0.51 20.87 9.08
N TYR A 154 0.63 21.95 8.31
CA TYR A 154 0.76 21.89 6.86
C TYR A 154 2.22 21.75 6.47
N SER A 155 2.57 20.69 5.77
CA SER A 155 3.93 20.45 5.31
C SER A 155 4.07 20.90 3.86
N VAL A 156 5.03 21.79 3.62
CA VAL A 156 5.44 22.20 2.28
C VAL A 156 6.75 21.50 1.96
N VAL A 157 6.76 20.77 0.87
CA VAL A 157 7.94 20.02 0.42
C VAL A 157 8.77 20.81 -0.58
N PRO A 158 10.05 20.46 -0.79
CA PRO A 158 10.89 21.11 -1.80
C PRO A 158 10.24 21.08 -3.19
N MET A 159 10.28 22.20 -3.88
CA MET A 159 9.76 22.35 -5.22
C MET A 159 10.88 22.16 -6.24
N MET A 160 10.52 21.71 -7.45
CA MET A 160 11.46 21.53 -8.55
C MET A 160 11.08 22.42 -9.71
N ILE A 161 12.08 23.02 -10.36
CA ILE A 161 11.94 23.77 -11.62
C ILE A 161 12.73 23.03 -12.69
N GLY A 162 12.11 22.83 -13.85
CA GLY A 162 12.74 22.20 -15.00
C GLY A 162 11.75 22.00 -16.14
N THR A 163 12.14 21.26 -17.18
CA THR A 163 11.21 20.85 -18.20
C THR A 163 10.23 19.82 -17.64
N ARG A 164 9.06 19.68 -18.27
CA ARG A 164 8.06 18.69 -17.84
C ARG A 164 8.61 17.27 -17.87
N SER A 165 9.37 16.94 -18.89
CA SER A 165 9.98 15.62 -19.09
C SER A 165 10.99 15.29 -18.00
N ASP A 166 11.87 16.23 -17.66
CA ASP A 166 12.93 16.01 -16.66
C ASP A 166 12.36 15.79 -15.27
N ILE A 167 11.37 16.63 -14.88
CA ILE A 167 10.70 16.47 -13.58
C ILE A 167 9.98 15.13 -13.50
N VAL A 168 9.20 14.76 -14.53
CA VAL A 168 8.47 13.48 -14.54
C VAL A 168 9.43 12.31 -14.54
N TRP A 169 10.51 12.37 -15.33
CA TRP A 169 11.53 11.33 -15.37
C TRP A 169 12.26 11.18 -14.04
N HIS A 170 12.60 12.28 -13.40
CA HIS A 170 13.20 12.28 -12.07
C HIS A 170 12.29 11.60 -11.03
N ILE A 171 10.99 11.92 -11.04
CA ILE A 171 10.01 11.28 -10.14
C ILE A 171 9.93 9.77 -10.41
N LEU A 172 9.80 9.38 -11.68
CA LEU A 172 9.75 7.96 -12.07
C LEU A 172 11.01 7.21 -11.66
N LYS A 173 12.19 7.80 -11.88
CA LYS A 173 13.48 7.20 -11.50
C LYS A 173 13.65 7.08 -9.99
N THR A 174 13.17 8.08 -9.25
CA THR A 174 13.30 8.09 -7.78
C THR A 174 12.34 7.10 -7.12
N GLU A 175 11.14 6.91 -7.65
CA GLU A 175 10.09 6.07 -7.07
C GLU A 175 9.90 4.73 -7.81
N GLN A 176 10.80 4.39 -8.75
CA GLN A 176 10.63 3.18 -9.58
C GLN A 176 10.60 1.89 -8.76
N SER A 177 11.43 1.77 -7.73
CA SER A 177 11.48 0.57 -6.86
C SER A 177 10.17 0.37 -6.11
N GLU A 178 9.63 1.45 -5.60
CA GLU A 178 8.38 1.46 -4.83
C GLU A 178 7.18 1.15 -5.74
N VAL A 179 7.13 1.76 -6.92
CA VAL A 179 6.07 1.52 -7.92
C VAL A 179 6.09 0.07 -8.38
N ILE A 180 7.26 -0.46 -8.75
CA ILE A 180 7.40 -1.87 -9.15
C ILE A 180 6.98 -2.78 -8.01
N THR A 181 7.38 -2.49 -6.78
CA THR A 181 7.00 -3.28 -5.60
C THR A 181 5.48 -3.28 -5.39
N ALA A 182 4.82 -2.13 -5.49
CA ALA A 182 3.36 -2.05 -5.37
C ALA A 182 2.65 -2.87 -6.45
N VAL A 183 3.10 -2.76 -7.71
CA VAL A 183 2.55 -3.53 -8.84
C VAL A 183 2.74 -5.04 -8.64
N LEU A 184 3.93 -5.47 -8.22
CA LEU A 184 4.21 -6.89 -7.96
C LEU A 184 3.35 -7.43 -6.81
N ILE A 185 3.13 -6.65 -5.74
CA ILE A 185 2.25 -7.04 -4.63
C ILE A 185 0.81 -7.19 -5.12
N ILE A 186 0.31 -6.30 -5.98
CA ILE A 186 -1.03 -6.38 -6.56
C ILE A 186 -1.17 -7.63 -7.42
N ILE A 187 -0.24 -7.87 -8.35
CA ILE A 187 -0.24 -9.05 -9.22
C ILE A 187 -0.20 -10.33 -8.38
N PHE A 188 0.68 -10.36 -7.38
CA PHE A 188 0.78 -11.49 -6.47
C PHE A 188 -0.53 -11.74 -5.70
N GLY A 189 -1.19 -10.68 -5.25
CA GLY A 189 -2.50 -10.76 -4.61
C GLY A 189 -3.57 -11.37 -5.53
N PHE A 190 -3.63 -10.94 -6.79
CA PHE A 190 -4.53 -11.54 -7.78
C PHE A 190 -4.23 -13.01 -8.05
N VAL A 191 -2.96 -13.40 -8.14
CA VAL A 191 -2.56 -14.81 -8.28
C VAL A 191 -3.06 -15.64 -7.10
N LEU A 192 -2.95 -15.13 -5.87
CA LEU A 192 -3.48 -15.80 -4.67
C LEU A 192 -5.01 -15.92 -4.70
N LEU A 193 -5.72 -14.88 -5.13
CA LEU A 193 -7.18 -14.92 -5.26
C LEU A 193 -7.63 -15.95 -6.30
N LEU A 194 -6.98 -16.00 -7.46
CA LEU A 194 -7.24 -17.00 -8.49
C LEU A 194 -6.95 -18.42 -7.97
N LEU A 195 -5.84 -18.60 -7.25
CA LEU A 195 -5.49 -19.88 -6.66
C LEU A 195 -6.51 -20.33 -5.62
N ALA A 196 -6.96 -19.42 -4.74
CA ALA A 196 -8.00 -19.69 -3.75
C ALA A 196 -9.33 -20.10 -4.43
N MET A 197 -9.68 -19.44 -5.54
CA MET A 197 -10.87 -19.76 -6.34
C MET A 197 -10.76 -21.15 -6.97
N ILE A 198 -9.61 -21.50 -7.57
CA ILE A 198 -9.37 -22.81 -8.18
C ILE A 198 -9.47 -23.92 -7.12
N ILE A 199 -8.89 -23.71 -5.93
CA ILE A 199 -8.95 -24.70 -4.84
C ILE A 199 -10.39 -24.87 -4.35
N ARG A 200 -11.15 -23.79 -4.23
CA ARG A 200 -12.55 -23.83 -3.81
C ARG A 200 -13.47 -24.52 -4.82
N CYS A 201 -13.16 -24.45 -6.12
CA CYS A 201 -13.90 -25.13 -7.19
C CYS A 201 -13.48 -26.61 -7.35
N SER A 202 -12.41 -27.05 -6.71
CA SER A 202 -12.06 -28.48 -6.63
C SER A 202 -12.92 -29.14 -5.56
N GLU A 203 -13.22 -30.44 -5.72
CA GLU A 203 -14.06 -31.23 -4.79
C GLU A 203 -13.53 -31.29 -3.34
N TYR A 204 -12.37 -30.72 -3.10
CA TYR A 204 -11.75 -30.58 -1.78
C TYR A 204 -12.12 -29.22 -1.17
N GLU A 205 -13.22 -29.19 -0.41
CA GLU A 205 -13.55 -28.08 0.50
C GLU A 205 -12.47 -27.97 1.58
N ASP A 206 -11.50 -27.12 1.40
CA ASP A 206 -10.43 -26.96 2.38
C ASP A 206 -10.42 -25.54 3.00
N ASP A 207 -10.33 -25.51 4.34
CA ASP A 207 -10.12 -24.29 5.14
C ASP A 207 -8.94 -23.43 4.65
N GLU A 208 -7.99 -24.05 3.93
CA GLU A 208 -6.82 -23.35 3.38
C GLU A 208 -7.17 -22.41 2.21
N SER A 209 -8.25 -22.71 1.45
CA SER A 209 -8.72 -21.80 0.39
C SER A 209 -9.15 -20.46 0.95
N GLY A 210 -9.84 -20.44 2.09
CA GLY A 210 -10.22 -19.20 2.79
C GLY A 210 -9.02 -18.39 3.27
N LYS A 211 -7.96 -19.03 3.77
CA LYS A 211 -6.72 -18.35 4.16
C LYS A 211 -6.02 -17.71 2.97
N MET A 212 -5.90 -18.44 1.85
CA MET A 212 -5.32 -17.89 0.60
C MET A 212 -6.13 -16.72 0.07
N PHE A 213 -7.47 -16.78 0.13
CA PHE A 213 -8.35 -15.70 -0.28
C PHE A 213 -8.07 -14.42 0.53
N TYR A 214 -8.04 -14.50 1.85
CA TYR A 214 -7.77 -13.30 2.67
C TYR A 214 -6.35 -12.79 2.50
N LEU A 215 -5.34 -13.65 2.31
CA LEU A 215 -3.99 -13.21 1.99
C LEU A 215 -3.91 -12.49 0.64
N GLY A 216 -4.64 -12.99 -0.36
CA GLY A 216 -4.77 -12.33 -1.65
C GLY A 216 -5.42 -10.94 -1.51
N MET A 217 -6.51 -10.85 -0.75
CA MET A 217 -7.17 -9.56 -0.44
C MET A 217 -6.23 -8.58 0.27
N ILE A 218 -5.52 -9.04 1.31
CA ILE A 218 -4.53 -8.21 2.01
C ILE A 218 -3.48 -7.70 1.01
N SER A 219 -2.94 -8.57 0.15
CA SER A 219 -1.92 -8.18 -0.82
C SER A 219 -2.43 -7.12 -1.81
N VAL A 220 -3.62 -7.32 -2.40
CA VAL A 220 -4.20 -6.35 -3.34
C VAL A 220 -4.44 -5.01 -2.66
N ILE A 221 -5.08 -5.01 -1.48
CA ILE A 221 -5.41 -3.77 -0.75
C ILE A 221 -4.12 -3.04 -0.32
N CYS A 222 -3.09 -3.77 0.14
CA CYS A 222 -1.78 -3.20 0.45
C CYS A 222 -1.11 -2.57 -0.76
N GLY A 223 -1.14 -3.26 -1.90
CA GLY A 223 -0.55 -2.73 -3.13
C GLY A 223 -1.26 -1.45 -3.59
N ILE A 224 -2.60 -1.37 -3.47
CA ILE A 224 -3.38 -0.16 -3.76
C ILE A 224 -3.00 0.96 -2.79
N TYR A 225 -2.92 0.67 -1.48
CA TYR A 225 -2.50 1.62 -0.46
C TYR A 225 -1.12 2.22 -0.79
N LEU A 226 -0.14 1.36 -1.11
CA LEU A 226 1.20 1.79 -1.50
C LEU A 226 1.17 2.63 -2.78
N ALA A 227 0.46 2.19 -3.81
CA ALA A 227 0.36 2.92 -5.06
C ALA A 227 -0.17 4.34 -4.87
N CYS A 228 -1.10 4.57 -3.92
CA CYS A 228 -1.64 5.89 -3.62
C CYS A 228 -0.67 6.82 -2.88
N GLN A 229 0.37 6.28 -2.24
CA GLN A 229 1.37 7.07 -1.51
C GLN A 229 2.42 7.72 -2.42
N PHE A 230 2.58 7.25 -3.65
CA PHE A 230 3.63 7.70 -4.55
C PHE A 230 3.24 8.92 -5.36
N LYS A 231 4.23 9.79 -5.68
CA LYS A 231 4.03 10.97 -6.54
C LYS A 231 3.56 10.57 -7.94
N VAL A 232 3.99 9.40 -8.43
CA VAL A 232 3.59 8.84 -9.72
C VAL A 232 2.08 8.70 -9.83
N SER A 233 1.39 8.25 -8.77
CA SER A 233 -0.07 8.10 -8.77
C SER A 233 -0.80 9.43 -8.97
N HIS A 234 -0.27 10.52 -8.42
CA HIS A 234 -0.84 11.86 -8.57
C HIS A 234 -0.61 12.47 -9.96
N ILE A 235 0.39 11.97 -10.70
CA ILE A 235 0.62 12.35 -12.11
C ILE A 235 -0.36 11.60 -13.03
N ILE A 236 -0.60 10.32 -12.76
CA ILE A 236 -1.44 9.44 -13.61
C ILE A 236 -2.92 9.62 -13.31
N ALA A 237 -3.29 9.90 -12.07
CA ALA A 237 -4.70 10.00 -11.68
C ALA A 237 -5.41 11.16 -12.40
N PRO A 238 -6.61 10.91 -12.97
CA PRO A 238 -7.36 11.94 -13.70
C PRO A 238 -7.84 13.08 -12.79
N ASN A 239 -8.05 12.78 -11.51
CA ASN A 239 -8.40 13.77 -10.50
C ASN A 239 -7.74 13.42 -9.16
N GLY A 240 -7.64 14.42 -8.28
CA GLY A 240 -6.99 14.25 -7.00
C GLY A 240 -7.79 13.51 -5.93
N TYR A 241 -9.11 13.38 -6.11
CA TYR A 241 -9.95 12.65 -5.15
C TYR A 241 -9.69 11.14 -5.19
N LEU A 242 -9.29 10.59 -6.36
CA LEU A 242 -9.11 9.16 -6.52
C LEU A 242 -7.98 8.59 -5.65
N PRO A 243 -6.73 9.10 -5.70
CA PRO A 243 -5.66 8.66 -4.79
C PRO A 243 -6.03 8.89 -3.33
N TYR A 244 -6.59 10.06 -2.99
CA TYR A 244 -7.02 10.40 -1.64
C TYR A 244 -8.04 9.40 -1.08
N TYR A 245 -9.08 9.06 -1.84
CA TYR A 245 -10.10 8.11 -1.42
C TYR A 245 -9.50 6.71 -1.22
N PHE A 246 -8.73 6.22 -2.20
CA PHE A 246 -8.14 4.88 -2.10
C PHE A 246 -7.06 4.79 -1.02
N GLU A 247 -6.31 5.83 -0.73
CA GLU A 247 -5.32 5.87 0.35
C GLU A 247 -5.99 5.55 1.70
N PHE A 248 -7.04 6.30 2.06
CA PHE A 248 -7.69 6.13 3.36
C PHE A 248 -8.56 4.87 3.44
N THR A 249 -9.31 4.57 2.39
CA THR A 249 -10.18 3.38 2.40
C THR A 249 -9.38 2.09 2.39
N SER A 250 -8.28 2.01 1.64
CA SER A 250 -7.41 0.82 1.67
C SER A 250 -6.73 0.64 3.03
N LEU A 251 -6.27 1.70 3.69
CA LEU A 251 -5.72 1.62 5.05
C LEU A 251 -6.73 1.00 6.04
N MET A 252 -7.99 1.44 5.99
CA MET A 252 -9.04 0.88 6.84
C MET A 252 -9.39 -0.57 6.46
N LEU A 253 -9.46 -0.89 5.15
CA LEU A 253 -9.78 -2.23 4.66
C LEU A 253 -8.69 -3.27 4.94
N ILE A 254 -7.42 -2.87 5.03
CA ILE A 254 -6.32 -3.75 5.48
C ILE A 254 -6.68 -4.35 6.84
N SER A 255 -7.16 -3.53 7.78
CA SER A 255 -7.52 -3.97 9.14
C SER A 255 -8.68 -4.99 9.12
N VAL A 256 -9.67 -4.80 8.25
CA VAL A 256 -10.76 -5.77 8.02
C VAL A 256 -10.19 -7.11 7.51
N ALA A 257 -9.37 -7.05 6.46
CA ALA A 257 -8.84 -8.26 5.82
C ALA A 257 -7.89 -9.04 6.75
N VAL A 258 -7.04 -8.36 7.51
CA VAL A 258 -6.15 -8.97 8.52
C VAL A 258 -6.97 -9.61 9.65
N SER A 259 -8.01 -8.95 10.14
CA SER A 259 -8.90 -9.49 11.17
C SER A 259 -9.60 -10.78 10.69
N LEU A 260 -10.11 -10.78 9.46
CA LEU A 260 -10.72 -11.96 8.84
C LEU A 260 -9.70 -13.08 8.61
N PHE A 261 -8.47 -12.74 8.22
CA PHE A 261 -7.40 -13.74 8.10
C PHE A 261 -7.05 -14.39 9.44
N ILE A 262 -6.92 -13.60 10.53
CA ILE A 262 -6.64 -14.17 11.86
C ILE A 262 -7.79 -15.06 12.31
N ARG A 263 -9.04 -14.67 12.07
CA ARG A 263 -10.25 -15.45 12.35
C ARG A 263 -10.19 -16.86 11.76
N THR A 264 -9.60 -17.05 10.58
CA THR A 264 -9.47 -18.38 9.95
C THR A 264 -8.45 -19.29 10.66
N ASN A 265 -7.62 -18.74 11.53
CA ASN A 265 -6.57 -19.48 12.24
C ASN A 265 -6.91 -19.76 13.72
N VAL A 266 -8.05 -19.29 14.20
CA VAL A 266 -8.49 -19.42 15.60
C VAL A 266 -9.89 -20.01 15.68
N GLU A 267 -10.23 -20.58 16.85
CA GLU A 267 -11.48 -21.29 17.09
C GLU A 267 -12.21 -20.77 18.34
N GLY A 268 -13.44 -21.21 18.55
CA GLY A 268 -14.23 -20.96 19.76
C GLY A 268 -14.54 -19.48 20.01
N ALA A 269 -14.44 -19.05 21.25
CA ALA A 269 -14.71 -17.68 21.68
C ALA A 269 -13.81 -16.65 20.99
N ILE A 270 -12.54 -17.02 20.74
CA ILE A 270 -11.57 -16.13 20.07
C ILE A 270 -11.99 -15.86 18.62
N LYS A 271 -12.51 -16.87 17.90
CA LYS A 271 -13.05 -16.70 16.54
C LYS A 271 -14.21 -15.69 16.52
N LYS A 272 -15.13 -15.76 17.52
CA LYS A 272 -16.22 -14.78 17.66
C LYS A 272 -15.70 -13.37 17.90
N LEU A 273 -14.66 -13.24 18.73
CA LEU A 273 -14.02 -11.95 19.02
C LEU A 273 -13.45 -11.29 17.75
N TYR A 274 -12.71 -12.03 16.91
CA TYR A 274 -12.21 -11.50 15.63
C TYR A 274 -13.33 -11.22 14.62
N THR A 275 -14.43 -11.95 14.68
CA THR A 275 -15.63 -11.64 13.88
C THR A 275 -16.21 -10.28 14.31
N SER A 276 -16.37 -10.04 15.61
CA SER A 276 -16.84 -8.77 16.14
C SER A 276 -15.90 -7.60 15.77
N MET A 277 -14.59 -7.82 15.88
CA MET A 277 -13.60 -6.82 15.46
C MET A 277 -13.68 -6.51 13.96
N SER A 278 -13.88 -7.52 13.12
CA SER A 278 -14.09 -7.30 11.68
C SER A 278 -15.33 -6.45 11.42
N CYS A 279 -16.44 -6.71 12.14
CA CYS A 279 -17.65 -5.89 12.03
C CYS A 279 -17.42 -4.44 12.48
N ILE A 280 -16.65 -4.21 13.55
CA ILE A 280 -16.27 -2.87 14.01
C ILE A 280 -15.44 -2.14 12.95
N PHE A 281 -14.47 -2.81 12.33
CA PHE A 281 -13.69 -2.22 11.25
C PHE A 281 -14.53 -1.90 10.02
N VAL A 282 -15.45 -2.79 9.61
CA VAL A 282 -16.38 -2.51 8.50
C VAL A 282 -17.25 -1.30 8.84
N LEU A 283 -17.78 -1.24 10.06
CA LEU A 283 -18.56 -0.09 10.52
C LEU A 283 -17.73 1.19 10.50
N ASN A 284 -16.46 1.15 10.91
CA ASN A 284 -15.54 2.29 10.85
C ASN A 284 -15.35 2.78 9.40
N VAL A 285 -15.16 1.86 8.43
CA VAL A 285 -15.09 2.23 7.00
C VAL A 285 -16.36 2.92 6.54
N LEU A 286 -17.52 2.34 6.83
CA LEU A 286 -18.83 2.87 6.40
C LEU A 286 -19.11 4.25 7.03
N VAL A 287 -18.90 4.38 8.33
CA VAL A 287 -19.14 5.63 9.06
C VAL A 287 -18.20 6.73 8.57
N GLN A 288 -16.90 6.48 8.46
CA GLN A 288 -15.96 7.51 8.00
C GLN A 288 -16.20 7.89 6.54
N THR A 289 -16.56 6.93 5.69
CA THR A 289 -16.93 7.22 4.29
C THR A 289 -18.19 8.07 4.24
N PHE A 290 -19.22 7.73 5.01
CA PHE A 290 -20.44 8.52 5.10
C PHE A 290 -20.17 9.94 5.59
N LEU A 291 -19.40 10.10 6.68
CA LEU A 291 -19.03 11.41 7.23
C LEU A 291 -18.23 12.24 6.21
N ASN A 292 -17.35 11.61 5.45
CA ASN A 292 -16.57 12.30 4.43
C ASN A 292 -17.44 12.78 3.25
N PHE A 293 -18.30 11.91 2.70
CA PHE A 293 -19.13 12.26 1.55
C PHE A 293 -20.30 13.19 1.88
N VAL A 294 -20.96 12.97 3.01
CA VAL A 294 -22.20 13.69 3.36
C VAL A 294 -21.89 14.94 4.20
N LEU A 295 -21.12 14.79 5.27
CA LEU A 295 -20.82 15.88 6.21
C LEU A 295 -19.53 16.63 5.87
N LYS A 296 -18.82 16.22 4.81
CA LYS A 296 -17.54 16.83 4.37
C LYS A 296 -16.47 16.86 5.47
N ILE A 297 -16.51 15.91 6.42
CA ILE A 297 -15.47 15.73 7.42
C ILE A 297 -14.32 14.99 6.75
N ASP A 298 -13.14 15.61 6.71
CA ASP A 298 -11.98 15.04 6.04
C ASP A 298 -11.48 13.75 6.73
N TYR A 299 -11.07 12.75 5.95
CA TYR A 299 -10.49 11.51 6.50
C TYR A 299 -9.30 11.78 7.42
N LYS A 300 -8.49 12.80 7.12
CA LYS A 300 -7.35 13.19 7.96
C LYS A 300 -7.77 13.52 9.39
N MET A 301 -8.92 14.16 9.55
CA MET A 301 -9.49 14.51 10.87
C MET A 301 -9.97 13.27 11.63
N MET A 302 -10.44 12.25 10.91
CA MET A 302 -10.97 11.00 11.49
C MET A 302 -9.91 9.91 11.66
N LEU A 303 -8.71 10.10 11.10
CA LEU A 303 -7.63 9.11 11.09
C LEU A 303 -7.23 8.64 12.49
N PHE A 304 -7.34 9.52 13.49
CA PHE A 304 -7.08 9.22 14.89
C PHE A 304 -7.95 8.06 15.42
N VAL A 305 -9.23 8.02 15.06
CA VAL A 305 -10.14 6.92 15.44
C VAL A 305 -9.65 5.59 14.83
N THR A 306 -9.27 5.61 13.57
CA THR A 306 -8.72 4.43 12.89
C THR A 306 -7.44 3.94 13.59
N HIS A 307 -6.52 4.84 13.95
CA HIS A 307 -5.28 4.48 14.65
C HIS A 307 -5.54 3.87 16.03
N ILE A 308 -6.50 4.40 16.79
CA ILE A 308 -6.91 3.81 18.08
C ILE A 308 -7.43 2.38 17.87
N LEU A 309 -8.34 2.18 16.92
CA LEU A 309 -8.91 0.86 16.63
C LEU A 309 -7.82 -0.13 16.21
N ILE A 310 -6.87 0.27 15.36
CA ILE A 310 -5.71 -0.55 14.94
C ILE A 310 -4.83 -0.86 16.16
N GLY A 311 -4.58 0.09 17.04
CA GLY A 311 -3.81 -0.11 18.27
C GLY A 311 -4.44 -1.14 19.21
N LEU A 312 -5.75 -1.00 19.48
CA LEU A 312 -6.53 -1.95 20.29
C LEU A 312 -6.53 -3.34 19.66
N PHE A 313 -6.71 -3.41 18.34
CA PHE A 313 -6.63 -4.67 17.60
C PHE A 313 -5.24 -5.31 17.69
N GLY A 314 -4.18 -4.51 17.62
CA GLY A 314 -2.79 -4.98 17.79
C GLY A 314 -2.58 -5.61 19.17
N ILE A 315 -3.02 -4.93 20.25
CA ILE A 315 -2.95 -5.44 21.62
C ILE A 315 -3.74 -6.74 21.76
N LEU A 316 -4.96 -6.78 21.23
CA LEU A 316 -5.79 -7.97 21.25
C LEU A 316 -5.12 -9.14 20.52
N THR A 317 -4.54 -8.88 19.36
CA THR A 317 -3.87 -9.88 18.53
C THR A 317 -2.65 -10.44 19.25
N LEU A 318 -1.79 -9.59 19.84
CA LEU A 318 -0.65 -10.01 20.62
C LEU A 318 -1.07 -10.83 21.85
N SER A 319 -2.10 -10.40 22.58
CA SER A 319 -2.64 -11.13 23.75
C SER A 319 -3.14 -12.51 23.35
N THR A 320 -3.91 -12.60 22.27
CA THR A 320 -4.42 -13.88 21.73
C THR A 320 -3.26 -14.81 21.36
N MET A 321 -2.23 -14.28 20.74
CA MET A 321 -1.08 -15.06 20.32
C MET A 321 -0.24 -15.56 21.52
N ILE A 322 -0.10 -14.77 22.56
CA ILE A 322 0.56 -15.19 23.82
C ILE A 322 -0.24 -16.31 24.48
N ILE A 323 -1.58 -16.19 24.55
CA ILE A 323 -2.46 -17.22 25.13
C ILE A 323 -2.34 -18.54 24.35
N LEU A 324 -2.32 -18.48 23.03
CA LEU A 324 -2.26 -19.64 22.13
C LEU A 324 -0.83 -20.06 21.75
N ARG A 325 0.20 -19.60 22.48
CA ARG A 325 1.64 -19.82 22.15
C ARG A 325 2.06 -21.30 22.00
N LYS A 326 1.35 -22.22 22.64
CA LYS A 326 1.64 -23.67 22.55
C LYS A 326 1.34 -24.27 21.17
N LYS A 327 0.48 -23.66 20.35
CA LYS A 327 0.19 -24.11 19.00
C LYS A 327 1.26 -23.60 18.03
N LYS A 328 2.14 -24.48 17.51
CA LYS A 328 3.23 -24.14 16.55
C LYS A 328 2.75 -23.28 15.38
N SER A 329 1.55 -23.59 14.88
CA SER A 329 0.90 -22.84 13.80
C SER A 329 0.74 -21.35 14.14
N ILE A 330 0.45 -21.03 15.39
CA ILE A 330 0.22 -19.65 15.85
C ILE A 330 1.53 -18.92 16.09
N GLN A 331 2.59 -19.63 16.51
CA GLN A 331 3.92 -19.01 16.67
C GLN A 331 4.44 -18.40 15.35
N TYR A 332 4.25 -19.12 14.23
CA TYR A 332 4.64 -18.59 12.92
C TYR A 332 3.89 -17.30 12.56
N MET A 333 2.59 -17.25 12.88
CA MET A 333 1.76 -16.06 12.67
C MET A 333 2.20 -14.91 13.59
N LEU A 334 2.59 -15.21 14.84
CA LEU A 334 3.11 -14.25 15.82
C LEU A 334 4.37 -13.55 15.29
N ILE A 335 5.34 -14.35 14.86
CA ILE A 335 6.59 -13.81 14.31
C ILE A 335 6.32 -12.93 13.09
N SER A 336 5.49 -13.38 12.18
CA SER A 336 5.22 -12.62 10.95
C SER A 336 4.47 -11.31 11.19
N ILE A 337 3.54 -11.27 12.16
CA ILE A 337 2.76 -10.05 12.43
C ILE A 337 3.57 -8.99 13.21
N MET A 338 4.68 -9.39 13.82
CA MET A 338 5.57 -8.43 14.46
C MET A 338 6.20 -7.45 13.48
N PHE A 339 6.43 -7.86 12.23
CA PHE A 339 7.02 -6.98 11.21
C PHE A 339 6.15 -5.76 10.88
N PRO A 340 4.85 -5.89 10.53
CA PRO A 340 4.02 -4.72 10.31
C PRO A 340 3.76 -3.91 11.58
N ILE A 341 3.71 -4.51 12.76
CA ILE A 341 3.57 -3.78 14.03
C ILE A 341 4.80 -2.90 14.28
N ILE A 342 6.00 -3.45 14.17
CA ILE A 342 7.24 -2.69 14.34
C ILE A 342 7.33 -1.58 13.29
N GLY A 343 7.04 -1.91 12.04
CA GLY A 343 7.00 -0.94 10.95
C GLY A 343 6.02 0.22 11.24
N SER A 344 4.81 -0.09 11.71
CA SER A 344 3.82 0.93 12.10
C SER A 344 4.34 1.86 13.20
N VAL A 345 4.96 1.30 14.24
CA VAL A 345 5.51 2.10 15.35
C VAL A 345 6.60 3.04 14.84
N ILE A 346 7.50 2.55 13.97
CA ILE A 346 8.55 3.36 13.37
C ILE A 346 7.95 4.51 12.55
N ASP A 347 6.98 4.21 11.69
CA ASP A 347 6.33 5.21 10.83
C ASP A 347 5.55 6.24 11.65
N ILE A 348 4.86 5.83 12.72
CA ILE A 348 4.16 6.75 13.64
C ILE A 348 5.16 7.67 14.36
N VAL A 349 6.25 7.12 14.89
CA VAL A 349 7.30 7.93 15.55
C VAL A 349 7.90 8.94 14.57
N ARG A 350 8.15 8.53 13.33
CA ARG A 350 8.66 9.44 12.28
C ARG A 350 7.65 10.53 11.93
N LEU A 351 6.38 10.17 11.78
CA LEU A 351 5.30 11.12 11.48
C LEU A 351 5.23 12.25 12.51
N TYR A 352 5.43 11.94 13.79
CA TYR A 352 5.33 12.92 14.86
C TYR A 352 6.66 13.62 15.23
N ARG A 353 7.81 13.05 14.90
CA ARG A 353 9.13 13.61 15.27
C ARG A 353 9.92 14.21 14.11
N LEU A 354 9.77 13.67 12.91
CA LEU A 354 10.59 14.03 11.77
C LEU A 354 9.68 14.56 10.66
N SER A 355 9.85 15.82 10.31
CA SER A 355 9.27 16.39 9.09
C SER A 355 10.01 15.90 7.82
N ASP A 356 10.45 14.63 7.84
CA ASP A 356 11.32 14.09 6.79
C ASP A 356 10.50 13.69 5.56
N ASP A 357 10.93 14.17 4.40
CA ASP A 357 10.29 13.95 3.10
C ASP A 357 10.62 12.56 2.50
N LYS A 358 11.56 11.84 3.12
CA LYS A 358 11.92 10.47 2.74
C LYS A 358 10.99 9.48 3.42
N THR A 359 9.86 9.23 2.81
CA THR A 359 8.89 8.24 3.25
C THR A 359 9.34 6.83 2.88
N ILE A 360 10.27 6.26 3.66
CA ILE A 360 10.40 4.80 3.69
C ILE A 360 9.23 4.30 4.55
N HIS A 361 8.29 3.62 3.92
CA HIS A 361 7.13 3.08 4.61
C HIS A 361 7.49 1.73 5.25
N PHE A 362 8.00 1.76 6.48
CA PHE A 362 8.37 0.55 7.23
C PHE A 362 7.16 -0.37 7.49
N PHE A 363 5.98 0.22 7.71
CA PHE A 363 4.73 -0.53 7.80
C PHE A 363 4.50 -1.40 6.58
N SER A 364 4.66 -0.83 5.40
CA SER A 364 4.43 -1.51 4.13
C SER A 364 5.45 -2.62 3.89
N MET A 365 6.73 -2.39 4.22
CA MET A 365 7.75 -3.44 4.18
C MET A 365 7.42 -4.58 5.15
N GLY A 366 7.02 -4.25 6.37
CA GLY A 366 6.61 -5.22 7.38
C GLY A 366 5.41 -6.05 6.92
N LEU A 367 4.44 -5.41 6.30
CA LEU A 367 3.25 -6.06 5.77
C LEU A 367 3.57 -6.99 4.59
N TYR A 368 4.51 -6.59 3.73
CA TYR A 368 5.02 -7.44 2.66
C TYR A 368 5.69 -8.71 3.20
N ILE A 369 6.58 -8.57 4.20
CA ILE A 369 7.23 -9.72 4.85
C ILE A 369 6.19 -10.63 5.51
N PHE A 370 5.17 -10.05 6.18
CA PHE A 370 4.05 -10.79 6.74
C PHE A 370 3.33 -11.63 5.69
N VAL A 371 2.95 -11.03 4.57
CA VAL A 371 2.24 -11.73 3.49
C VAL A 371 3.09 -12.87 2.95
N LEU A 372 4.37 -12.64 2.63
CA LEU A 372 5.28 -13.67 2.12
C LEU A 372 5.41 -14.86 3.09
N MET A 373 5.60 -14.58 4.38
CA MET A 373 5.70 -15.64 5.39
C MET A 373 4.41 -16.45 5.50
N GLN A 374 3.25 -15.79 5.51
CA GLN A 374 1.95 -16.47 5.62
C GLN A 374 1.63 -17.28 4.36
N VAL A 375 1.92 -16.76 3.18
CA VAL A 375 1.74 -17.48 1.91
C VAL A 375 2.58 -18.74 1.88
N THR A 376 3.88 -18.62 2.18
CA THR A 376 4.78 -19.78 2.23
C THR A 376 4.27 -20.86 3.19
N ARG A 377 3.76 -20.44 4.35
CA ARG A 377 3.15 -21.35 5.32
C ARG A 377 1.90 -22.03 4.78
N THR A 378 0.96 -21.24 4.25
CA THR A 378 -0.34 -21.73 3.75
C THR A 378 -0.13 -22.70 2.60
N ILE A 379 0.78 -22.41 1.66
CA ILE A 379 1.14 -23.34 0.57
C ILE A 379 1.71 -24.63 1.14
N ARG A 380 2.62 -24.58 2.11
CA ARG A 380 3.21 -25.79 2.73
C ARG A 380 2.12 -26.63 3.42
N GLN A 381 1.21 -26.00 4.15
CA GLN A 381 0.10 -26.68 4.82
C GLN A 381 -0.82 -27.37 3.81
N TYR A 382 -1.20 -26.64 2.75
CA TYR A 382 -2.00 -27.19 1.67
C TYR A 382 -1.33 -28.40 0.99
N LEU A 383 -0.06 -28.30 0.62
CA LEU A 383 0.68 -29.39 -0.01
C LEU A 383 0.80 -30.62 0.91
N THR A 384 1.02 -30.42 2.20
CA THR A 384 1.11 -31.52 3.18
C THR A 384 -0.24 -32.21 3.32
N LYS A 385 -1.33 -31.47 3.44
CA LYS A 385 -2.68 -31.99 3.59
C LYS A 385 -3.12 -32.75 2.32
N SER A 386 -2.89 -32.16 1.14
CA SER A 386 -3.17 -32.81 -0.13
C SER A 386 -2.39 -34.11 -0.33
N ARG A 387 -1.11 -34.15 0.09
CA ARG A 387 -0.33 -35.41 0.06
C ARG A 387 -0.86 -36.46 1.02
N SER A 388 -1.33 -36.08 2.21
CA SER A 388 -1.90 -37.04 3.16
C SER A 388 -3.24 -37.60 2.65
N HIS A 389 -4.05 -36.78 2.00
CA HIS A 389 -5.30 -37.21 1.37
C HIS A 389 -5.07 -38.23 0.25
N LEU A 390 -4.15 -37.91 -0.66
CA LEU A 390 -3.76 -38.82 -1.74
C LEU A 390 -3.21 -40.16 -1.22
N LYS A 391 -2.44 -40.12 -0.14
CA LYS A 391 -1.98 -41.36 0.52
C LYS A 391 -3.13 -42.14 1.12
N ALA A 392 -4.08 -41.48 1.78
CA ALA A 392 -5.25 -42.14 2.33
C ALA A 392 -6.09 -42.80 1.23
N GLU A 393 -6.36 -42.12 0.12
CA GLU A 393 -7.07 -42.65 -1.06
C GLU A 393 -6.35 -43.90 -1.65
N VAL A 394 -5.02 -43.84 -1.75
CA VAL A 394 -4.22 -44.98 -2.20
C VAL A 394 -4.28 -46.13 -1.22
N TYR A 395 -4.18 -45.88 0.09
CA TYR A 395 -4.28 -46.93 1.10
C TYR A 395 -5.68 -47.54 1.14
N GLU A 396 -6.74 -46.74 1.00
CA GLU A 396 -8.12 -47.22 0.90
C GLU A 396 -8.28 -48.10 -0.32
N HIS A 397 -7.80 -47.68 -1.49
CA HIS A 397 -7.83 -48.52 -2.69
C HIS A 397 -7.09 -49.83 -2.51
N LEU A 398 -5.90 -49.82 -1.90
CA LEU A 398 -5.14 -51.04 -1.61
C LEU A 398 -5.79 -51.92 -0.56
N ALA A 399 -6.54 -51.38 0.39
CA ALA A 399 -7.23 -52.10 1.42
C ALA A 399 -8.49 -52.83 0.89
N PHE A 400 -9.16 -52.27 -0.13
CA PHE A 400 -10.44 -52.79 -0.65
C PHE A 400 -10.33 -53.47 -2.02
N THR A 401 -9.15 -53.43 -2.68
CA THR A 401 -8.94 -54.09 -3.97
C THR A 401 -7.90 -55.19 -3.85
N ASP A 402 -8.09 -56.27 -4.60
CA ASP A 402 -7.11 -57.34 -4.76
C ASP A 402 -5.97 -56.91 -5.71
N GLY A 403 -4.73 -57.07 -5.26
CA GLY A 403 -3.55 -56.55 -6.00
C GLY A 403 -3.19 -57.28 -7.31
N LEU A 404 -3.84 -58.42 -7.57
CA LEU A 404 -3.62 -59.22 -8.79
C LEU A 404 -4.72 -59.04 -9.83
N THR A 405 -5.96 -58.96 -9.35
CA THR A 405 -7.15 -58.93 -10.22
C THR A 405 -7.76 -57.54 -10.37
N GLU A 406 -7.34 -56.58 -9.56
CA GLU A 406 -7.91 -55.21 -9.46
C GLU A 406 -9.41 -55.20 -9.12
N LEU A 407 -9.98 -56.35 -8.71
CA LEU A 407 -11.37 -56.49 -8.24
C LEU A 407 -11.47 -56.16 -6.75
N ASN A 408 -12.70 -55.87 -6.29
CA ASN A 408 -12.98 -55.73 -4.88
C ASN A 408 -12.61 -56.99 -4.11
N ASN A 409 -11.83 -56.81 -3.05
CA ASN A 409 -11.42 -57.92 -2.20
C ASN A 409 -12.52 -58.32 -1.18
N ARG A 410 -12.28 -59.36 -0.40
CA ARG A 410 -13.22 -59.85 0.64
C ARG A 410 -13.62 -58.77 1.65
N LEU A 411 -12.67 -57.90 2.02
CA LEU A 411 -12.93 -56.81 2.98
C LEU A 411 -13.90 -55.74 2.42
N SER A 412 -13.82 -55.43 1.14
CA SER A 412 -14.80 -54.59 0.45
C SER A 412 -16.20 -55.20 0.49
N PHE A 413 -16.31 -56.49 0.19
CA PHE A 413 -17.58 -57.22 0.24
C PHE A 413 -18.19 -57.25 1.66
N GLU A 414 -17.39 -57.48 2.68
CA GLU A 414 -17.84 -57.47 4.08
C GLU A 414 -18.30 -56.08 4.54
N ASN A 415 -17.68 -54.99 4.01
CA ASN A 415 -18.04 -53.61 4.31
C ASN A 415 -19.36 -53.17 3.63
N ASP A 416 -19.64 -53.70 2.44
CA ASP A 416 -20.86 -53.39 1.69
C ASP A 416 -22.11 -54.12 2.21
N ILE A 417 -21.95 -55.17 3.04
CA ILE A 417 -23.06 -55.97 3.65
C ILE A 417 -23.45 -55.42 5.03
N ASN A 418 -22.59 -54.69 5.74
CA ASN A 418 -22.86 -54.08 7.06
C ASN A 418 -23.36 -52.64 6.91
#